data_880d198cf46873948413c59878cf0f09
#
_entry.id   880d198cf46873948413c59878cf0f09
#
_cell.length_a   1.000
_cell.length_b   1.000
_cell.length_c   1.000
_cell.angle_alpha   90.00
_cell.angle_beta   90.00
_cell.angle_gamma   90.00
#
_symmetry.space_group_name_H-M   'P 1'
#
loop_
_entity.id
_entity.type
_entity.pdbx_description
1 polymer ?
#
loop_
_entity_poly.entity_id
_entity_poly.type
_entity_poly.pdbx_seq_one_letter_code
_entity_poly.pdbx_strand_id
1 'polypeptide(L)'
;MKSQAILEVNCHLVRANLEAMRKGRHAMRLWGVVKANAYGLGAVPVARAIHDLVEGFCVATVSEAMLLREAIPDKPILLFGYVAPEDVAEMIRRQIEPALSTLEDAMRWNAVAKKLGVRHPVHIAVDTGHRRVGFIAEQDAAARDIAVVAKLPFLTIEGMFSHLATADEAPFPNAFAEEQLSRFRTLAQKLEAAGVTIPLRHIANDAGLLFLPEADLFEGARLGICLYGAYPSAECEAATTVSLQTPYRWTAPISRVKWMEAGETVGYGRTWRSRRKTKVATVQLGYADGYARLLSGRTALSVKGTLCRVIGRICMDQLMVDVTDAPPVEVGDRVLVMGAADWNQADSKALHAETEAAFQALFSDTQAEVFPAPQVPRGIAVDCLADRAETISYEILSGIASRVPRFYES
;
A
#
# COMPACT_ATOMS: atom_id res chain seq x y z
N MET A 1 3.89 21.87 -14.44
CA MET A 1 2.80 21.91 -13.44
C MET A 1 3.32 22.37 -12.07
N LYS A 2 3.78 23.65 -11.98
CA LYS A 2 4.37 24.19 -10.73
C LYS A 2 3.31 24.65 -9.72
N SER A 3 2.05 24.82 -10.13
CA SER A 3 0.97 25.45 -9.35
C SER A 3 0.08 24.48 -8.57
N GLN A 4 0.37 23.18 -8.52
CA GLN A 4 -0.42 22.17 -7.81
C GLN A 4 0.45 21.18 -7.05
N ALA A 5 -0.17 20.40 -6.15
CA ALA A 5 0.48 19.27 -5.50
C ALA A 5 0.95 18.24 -6.54
N ILE A 6 2.09 17.61 -6.30
CA ILE A 6 2.66 16.56 -7.15
C ILE A 6 3.20 15.43 -6.28
N LEU A 7 3.17 14.22 -6.81
CA LEU A 7 3.79 13.04 -6.23
C LEU A 7 4.94 12.60 -7.15
N GLU A 8 6.15 12.57 -6.62
CA GLU A 8 7.32 12.02 -7.28
C GLU A 8 7.56 10.62 -6.74
N VAL A 9 7.84 9.65 -7.61
CA VAL A 9 8.06 8.25 -7.25
C VAL A 9 9.39 7.78 -7.84
N ASN A 10 10.27 7.31 -6.98
CA ASN A 10 11.54 6.72 -7.38
C ASN A 10 11.40 5.20 -7.53
N CYS A 11 11.33 4.75 -8.78
CA CYS A 11 11.15 3.34 -9.11
C CYS A 11 12.37 2.47 -8.76
N HIS A 12 13.57 3.04 -8.69
CA HIS A 12 14.76 2.29 -8.23
C HIS A 12 14.64 1.91 -6.76
N LEU A 13 14.06 2.78 -5.91
CA LEU A 13 13.85 2.48 -4.50
C LEU A 13 12.76 1.43 -4.30
N VAL A 14 11.71 1.42 -5.15
CA VAL A 14 10.71 0.31 -5.15
C VAL A 14 11.38 -1.01 -5.46
N ARG A 15 12.26 -1.04 -6.47
CA ARG A 15 13.04 -2.23 -6.83
C ARG A 15 13.97 -2.65 -5.68
N ALA A 16 14.70 -1.71 -5.08
CA ALA A 16 15.58 -1.98 -3.94
C ALA A 16 14.82 -2.59 -2.74
N ASN A 17 13.60 -2.13 -2.47
CA ASN A 17 12.75 -2.70 -1.43
C ASN A 17 12.39 -4.17 -1.73
N LEU A 18 12.03 -4.49 -2.98
CA LEU A 18 11.77 -5.88 -3.37
C LEU A 18 13.03 -6.75 -3.20
N GLU A 19 14.19 -6.26 -3.62
CA GLU A 19 15.47 -6.96 -3.47
C GLU A 19 15.82 -7.18 -1.99
N ALA A 20 15.59 -6.19 -1.13
CA ALA A 20 15.75 -6.33 0.32
C ALA A 20 14.84 -7.42 0.91
N MET A 21 13.56 -7.45 0.49
CA MET A 21 12.60 -8.47 0.92
C MET A 21 12.94 -9.87 0.39
N ARG A 22 13.55 -9.96 -0.80
CA ARG A 22 13.98 -11.23 -1.44
C ARG A 22 15.23 -11.82 -0.80
N LYS A 23 16.05 -11.03 -0.13
CA LYS A 23 17.39 -11.44 0.37
C LYS A 23 17.36 -12.78 1.11
N GLY A 24 18.18 -13.73 0.63
CA GLY A 24 18.23 -15.09 1.20
C GLY A 24 17.12 -16.05 0.71
N ARG A 25 16.17 -15.60 -0.14
CA ARG A 25 15.01 -16.38 -0.60
C ARG A 25 14.93 -16.44 -2.13
N HIS A 26 16.05 -16.73 -2.79
CA HIS A 26 16.18 -16.67 -4.27
C HIS A 26 15.27 -17.67 -5.02
N ALA A 27 14.92 -18.80 -4.42
CA ALA A 27 14.04 -19.79 -5.03
C ALA A 27 12.54 -19.46 -4.92
N MET A 28 12.18 -18.45 -4.11
CA MET A 28 10.78 -18.08 -3.88
C MET A 28 10.19 -17.30 -5.06
N ARG A 29 9.00 -17.67 -5.46
CA ARG A 29 8.21 -17.00 -6.51
C ARG A 29 7.47 -15.82 -5.91
N LEU A 30 7.96 -14.61 -6.15
CA LEU A 30 7.39 -13.37 -5.60
C LEU A 30 6.37 -12.77 -6.57
N TRP A 31 5.24 -12.34 -6.02
CA TRP A 31 4.18 -11.63 -6.73
C TRP A 31 4.12 -10.19 -6.27
N GLY A 32 4.14 -9.23 -7.23
CA GLY A 32 4.00 -7.81 -6.94
C GLY A 32 2.53 -7.41 -6.83
N VAL A 33 2.11 -6.90 -5.67
CA VAL A 33 0.73 -6.45 -5.46
C VAL A 33 0.62 -4.98 -5.84
N VAL A 34 0.07 -4.72 -7.03
CA VAL A 34 -0.04 -3.38 -7.63
C VAL A 34 -1.47 -2.85 -7.72
N LYS A 35 -2.41 -3.47 -6.97
CA LYS A 35 -3.79 -2.99 -6.83
C LYS A 35 -3.87 -1.56 -6.28
N ALA A 36 -5.02 -0.91 -6.41
CA ALA A 36 -5.23 0.48 -6.01
C ALA A 36 -4.16 1.42 -6.59
N ASN A 37 -3.85 1.23 -7.88
CA ASN A 37 -2.82 1.97 -8.60
C ASN A 37 -1.44 1.88 -7.91
N ALA A 38 -0.99 0.66 -7.53
CA ALA A 38 0.19 0.41 -6.71
C ALA A 38 0.15 1.22 -5.40
N TYR A 39 -0.95 1.06 -4.65
CA TYR A 39 -1.19 1.82 -3.42
C TYR A 39 -1.07 3.34 -3.63
N GLY A 40 -1.54 3.84 -4.76
CA GLY A 40 -1.50 5.26 -5.13
C GLY A 40 -0.23 5.71 -5.86
N LEU A 41 0.82 4.89 -5.91
CA LEU A 41 2.12 5.30 -6.48
C LEU A 41 2.23 5.13 -8.00
N GLY A 42 1.31 4.40 -8.64
CA GLY A 42 1.30 4.20 -10.10
C GLY A 42 1.60 2.76 -10.51
N ALA A 43 0.54 2.00 -10.84
CA ALA A 43 0.65 0.55 -11.10
C ALA A 43 1.60 0.22 -12.26
N VAL A 44 1.49 0.90 -13.39
CA VAL A 44 2.28 0.59 -14.58
C VAL A 44 3.78 0.89 -14.39
N PRO A 45 4.20 2.08 -13.93
CA PRO A 45 5.61 2.35 -13.69
C PRO A 45 6.23 1.43 -12.64
N VAL A 46 5.52 1.17 -11.54
CA VAL A 46 5.98 0.23 -10.50
C VAL A 46 6.12 -1.19 -11.07
N ALA A 47 5.11 -1.68 -11.80
CA ALA A 47 5.18 -3.02 -12.39
C ALA A 47 6.37 -3.16 -13.35
N ARG A 48 6.64 -2.15 -14.19
CA ARG A 48 7.81 -2.15 -15.06
C ARG A 48 9.14 -2.18 -14.30
N ALA A 49 9.22 -1.45 -13.19
CA ALA A 49 10.43 -1.38 -12.39
C ALA A 49 10.82 -2.71 -11.73
N ILE A 50 9.84 -3.56 -11.41
CA ILE A 50 10.07 -4.85 -10.73
C ILE A 50 9.78 -6.07 -11.63
N HIS A 51 9.53 -5.84 -12.92
CA HIS A 51 9.09 -6.87 -13.87
C HIS A 51 9.95 -8.13 -13.89
N ASP A 52 11.26 -7.98 -13.94
CA ASP A 52 12.23 -9.08 -13.99
C ASP A 52 12.44 -9.77 -12.63
N LEU A 53 11.95 -9.18 -11.55
CA LEU A 53 12.10 -9.67 -10.18
C LEU A 53 10.87 -10.44 -9.67
N VAL A 54 9.75 -10.40 -10.36
CA VAL A 54 8.51 -11.05 -9.91
C VAL A 54 8.04 -12.12 -10.89
N GLU A 55 7.34 -13.12 -10.36
CA GLU A 55 6.64 -14.13 -11.16
C GLU A 55 5.48 -13.51 -11.94
N GLY A 56 4.68 -12.70 -11.25
CA GLY A 56 3.50 -12.03 -11.79
C GLY A 56 3.03 -10.90 -10.90
N PHE A 57 1.86 -10.36 -11.21
CA PHE A 57 1.28 -9.23 -10.51
C PHE A 57 -0.10 -9.56 -9.96
N CYS A 58 -0.48 -8.91 -8.85
CA CYS A 58 -1.79 -9.04 -8.24
C CYS A 58 -2.54 -7.71 -8.27
N VAL A 59 -3.79 -7.77 -8.72
CA VAL A 59 -4.72 -6.64 -8.80
C VAL A 59 -6.06 -6.97 -8.17
N ALA A 60 -6.91 -5.98 -7.93
CA ALA A 60 -8.18 -6.18 -7.24
C ALA A 60 -9.41 -6.07 -8.16
N THR A 61 -9.33 -5.33 -9.26
CA THR A 61 -10.48 -5.05 -10.14
C THR A 61 -10.19 -5.40 -11.60
N VAL A 62 -11.26 -5.63 -12.36
CA VAL A 62 -11.20 -5.88 -13.81
C VAL A 62 -10.49 -4.73 -14.53
N SER A 63 -10.82 -3.47 -14.18
CA SER A 63 -10.19 -2.30 -14.80
C SER A 63 -8.69 -2.20 -14.53
N GLU A 64 -8.24 -2.54 -13.32
CA GLU A 64 -6.81 -2.62 -13.01
C GLU A 64 -6.11 -3.71 -13.82
N ALA A 65 -6.74 -4.90 -13.93
CA ALA A 65 -6.20 -6.01 -14.70
C ALA A 65 -6.05 -5.66 -16.19
N MET A 66 -7.06 -5.01 -16.76
CA MET A 66 -7.04 -4.56 -18.16
C MET A 66 -5.93 -3.55 -18.42
N LEU A 67 -5.86 -2.50 -17.58
CA LEU A 67 -4.82 -1.47 -17.68
C LEU A 67 -3.41 -2.09 -17.57
N LEU A 68 -3.23 -2.99 -16.59
CA LEU A 68 -1.95 -3.61 -16.38
C LEU A 68 -1.56 -4.54 -17.53
N ARG A 69 -2.49 -5.32 -18.06
CA ARG A 69 -2.24 -6.23 -19.20
C ARG A 69 -1.81 -5.50 -20.47
N GLU A 70 -2.35 -4.30 -20.74
CA GLU A 70 -1.91 -3.47 -21.86
C GLU A 70 -0.45 -3.04 -21.73
N ALA A 71 0.01 -2.80 -20.51
CA ALA A 71 1.37 -2.33 -20.22
C ALA A 71 2.37 -3.45 -19.98
N ILE A 72 1.91 -4.62 -19.52
CA ILE A 72 2.66 -5.82 -19.14
C ILE A 72 2.02 -7.03 -19.84
N PRO A 73 2.39 -7.31 -21.09
CA PRO A 73 1.73 -8.35 -21.90
C PRO A 73 2.14 -9.79 -21.54
N ASP A 74 3.28 -9.97 -20.92
CA ASP A 74 4.01 -11.24 -20.82
C ASP A 74 4.00 -11.90 -19.42
N LYS A 75 3.54 -11.19 -18.37
CA LYS A 75 3.51 -11.73 -17.00
C LYS A 75 2.11 -12.21 -16.61
N PRO A 76 2.01 -13.25 -15.77
CA PRO A 76 0.76 -13.59 -15.10
C PRO A 76 0.18 -12.42 -14.32
N ILE A 77 -1.14 -12.24 -14.39
CA ILE A 77 -1.88 -11.24 -13.62
C ILE A 77 -2.99 -11.94 -12.85
N LEU A 78 -2.85 -12.01 -11.54
CA LEU A 78 -3.84 -12.60 -10.63
C LEU A 78 -4.84 -11.52 -10.19
N LEU A 79 -6.10 -11.73 -10.52
CA LEU A 79 -7.21 -10.87 -10.13
C LEU A 79 -7.91 -11.43 -8.89
N PHE A 80 -7.82 -10.70 -7.77
CA PHE A 80 -8.43 -11.10 -6.50
C PHE A 80 -9.95 -10.85 -6.42
N GLY A 81 -10.43 -9.86 -7.15
CA GLY A 81 -11.78 -9.39 -7.03
C GLY A 81 -12.80 -10.19 -7.83
N TYR A 82 -14.07 -9.85 -7.60
CA TYR A 82 -15.19 -10.40 -8.33
C TYR A 82 -15.14 -10.03 -9.81
N VAL A 83 -15.45 -11.00 -10.66
CA VAL A 83 -15.62 -10.81 -12.10
C VAL A 83 -17.07 -11.09 -12.45
N ALA A 84 -17.76 -10.09 -12.99
CA ALA A 84 -19.13 -10.24 -13.44
C ALA A 84 -19.22 -11.27 -14.60
N PRO A 85 -20.30 -12.05 -14.70
CA PRO A 85 -20.43 -13.10 -15.74
C PRO A 85 -20.17 -12.61 -17.14
N GLU A 86 -20.56 -11.38 -17.47
CA GLU A 86 -20.35 -10.71 -18.77
C GLU A 86 -18.87 -10.42 -19.05
N ASP A 87 -18.04 -10.22 -18.02
CA ASP A 87 -16.63 -9.87 -18.17
C ASP A 87 -15.71 -11.11 -18.28
N VAL A 88 -16.20 -12.29 -17.91
CA VAL A 88 -15.38 -13.55 -17.87
C VAL A 88 -14.74 -13.82 -19.23
N ALA A 89 -15.47 -13.66 -20.32
CA ALA A 89 -14.94 -13.93 -21.66
C ALA A 89 -13.79 -13.00 -22.04
N GLU A 90 -13.84 -11.73 -21.63
CA GLU A 90 -12.78 -10.77 -21.88
C GLU A 90 -11.56 -11.06 -20.99
N MET A 91 -11.76 -11.42 -19.73
CA MET A 91 -10.65 -11.81 -18.84
C MET A 91 -9.90 -13.02 -19.40
N ILE A 92 -10.62 -14.01 -19.94
CA ILE A 92 -10.01 -15.18 -20.58
C ILE A 92 -9.19 -14.77 -21.81
N ARG A 93 -9.73 -13.92 -22.70
CA ARG A 93 -8.99 -13.44 -23.88
C ARG A 93 -7.74 -12.65 -23.52
N ARG A 94 -7.79 -11.92 -22.43
CA ARG A 94 -6.67 -11.14 -21.89
C ARG A 94 -5.72 -11.95 -21.00
N GLN A 95 -5.97 -13.25 -20.84
CA GLN A 95 -5.15 -14.13 -20.00
C GLN A 95 -5.00 -13.59 -18.56
N ILE A 96 -6.10 -13.11 -17.96
CA ILE A 96 -6.17 -12.67 -16.56
C ILE A 96 -6.59 -13.88 -15.71
N GLU A 97 -5.78 -14.23 -14.73
CA GLU A 97 -5.99 -15.38 -13.86
C GLU A 97 -6.93 -15.00 -12.70
N PRO A 98 -8.13 -15.61 -12.60
CA PRO A 98 -9.04 -15.31 -11.50
C PRO A 98 -8.65 -16.04 -10.22
N ALA A 99 -8.98 -15.43 -9.08
CA ALA A 99 -9.04 -16.08 -7.79
C ALA A 99 -10.42 -16.75 -7.62
N LEU A 100 -10.52 -18.04 -7.85
CA LEU A 100 -11.78 -18.79 -7.71
C LEU A 100 -12.07 -19.10 -6.25
N SER A 101 -13.25 -18.73 -5.78
CA SER A 101 -13.68 -18.85 -4.39
C SER A 101 -14.77 -19.91 -4.16
N THR A 102 -15.42 -20.39 -5.23
CA THR A 102 -16.49 -21.38 -5.18
C THR A 102 -16.44 -22.31 -6.36
N LEU A 103 -17.06 -23.50 -6.22
CA LEU A 103 -17.24 -24.44 -7.34
C LEU A 103 -18.11 -23.83 -8.45
N GLU A 104 -19.11 -23.02 -8.09
CA GLU A 104 -19.99 -22.36 -9.06
C GLU A 104 -19.20 -21.38 -9.95
N ASP A 105 -18.31 -20.58 -9.35
CA ASP A 105 -17.40 -19.73 -10.11
C ASP A 105 -16.56 -20.55 -11.09
N ALA A 106 -15.95 -21.63 -10.62
CA ALA A 106 -15.12 -22.50 -11.46
C ALA A 106 -15.91 -23.09 -12.63
N MET A 107 -17.14 -23.53 -12.39
CA MET A 107 -18.00 -24.06 -13.44
C MET A 107 -18.37 -23.00 -14.48
N ARG A 108 -18.64 -21.76 -14.05
CA ARG A 108 -18.92 -20.62 -14.93
C ARG A 108 -17.70 -20.31 -15.82
N TRP A 109 -16.51 -20.21 -15.23
CA TRP A 109 -15.27 -19.97 -15.97
C TRP A 109 -14.97 -21.10 -16.96
N ASN A 110 -15.12 -22.36 -16.54
CA ASN A 110 -14.94 -23.51 -17.41
C ASN A 110 -15.90 -23.52 -18.60
N ALA A 111 -17.17 -23.14 -18.39
CA ALA A 111 -18.16 -23.09 -19.47
C ALA A 111 -17.84 -22.01 -20.50
N VAL A 112 -17.34 -20.85 -20.07
CA VAL A 112 -16.93 -19.76 -20.97
C VAL A 112 -15.63 -20.14 -21.69
N ALA A 113 -14.64 -20.69 -21.02
CA ALA A 113 -13.39 -21.17 -21.61
C ALA A 113 -13.65 -22.24 -22.67
N LYS A 114 -14.58 -23.17 -22.40
CA LYS A 114 -15.06 -24.15 -23.41
C LYS A 114 -15.60 -23.49 -24.67
N LYS A 115 -16.45 -22.47 -24.53
CA LYS A 115 -17.01 -21.73 -25.67
C LYS A 115 -15.93 -21.03 -26.49
N LEU A 116 -14.86 -20.57 -25.84
CA LEU A 116 -13.72 -19.91 -26.49
C LEU A 116 -12.69 -20.94 -27.04
N GLY A 117 -12.83 -22.23 -26.73
CA GLY A 117 -11.92 -23.27 -27.20
C GLY A 117 -10.52 -23.22 -26.57
N VAL A 118 -10.40 -22.65 -25.37
CA VAL A 118 -9.13 -22.47 -24.67
C VAL A 118 -9.13 -23.17 -23.32
N ARG A 119 -7.95 -23.50 -22.81
CA ARG A 119 -7.74 -23.91 -21.41
C ARG A 119 -7.15 -22.72 -20.65
N HIS A 120 -7.79 -22.33 -19.54
CA HIS A 120 -7.49 -21.08 -18.84
C HIS A 120 -6.86 -21.32 -17.47
N PRO A 121 -5.76 -20.60 -17.14
CA PRO A 121 -5.12 -20.67 -15.82
C PRO A 121 -5.99 -19.97 -14.76
N VAL A 122 -6.04 -20.59 -13.56
CA VAL A 122 -6.81 -20.09 -12.42
C VAL A 122 -6.05 -20.31 -11.11
N HIS A 123 -6.32 -19.48 -10.11
CA HIS A 123 -5.89 -19.71 -8.73
C HIS A 123 -7.07 -20.04 -7.83
N ILE A 124 -6.85 -20.94 -6.88
CA ILE A 124 -7.83 -21.29 -5.86
C ILE A 124 -7.63 -20.40 -4.64
N ALA A 125 -8.63 -19.59 -4.30
CA ALA A 125 -8.64 -18.85 -3.05
C ALA A 125 -9.15 -19.74 -1.92
N VAL A 126 -8.43 -19.79 -0.80
CA VAL A 126 -8.75 -20.59 0.38
C VAL A 126 -8.94 -19.66 1.58
N ASP A 127 -10.05 -19.81 2.27
CA ASP A 127 -10.30 -19.15 3.53
C ASP A 127 -9.82 -20.04 4.69
N THR A 128 -8.74 -19.61 5.33
CA THR A 128 -8.16 -20.28 6.50
C THR A 128 -8.54 -19.61 7.81
N GLY A 129 -9.39 -18.57 7.77
CA GLY A 129 -9.83 -17.84 8.96
C GLY A 129 -10.03 -16.35 8.79
N HIS A 130 -9.59 -15.75 7.68
CA HIS A 130 -9.82 -14.32 7.39
C HIS A 130 -11.30 -14.00 7.18
N ARG A 131 -12.10 -14.98 6.74
CA ARG A 131 -13.56 -14.91 6.52
C ARG A 131 -13.99 -13.83 5.50
N ARG A 132 -13.14 -13.64 4.48
CA ARG A 132 -13.40 -12.68 3.41
C ARG A 132 -13.81 -13.34 2.09
N VAL A 133 -13.02 -14.25 1.56
CA VAL A 133 -13.26 -14.98 0.30
C VAL A 133 -12.53 -16.32 0.33
N GLY A 134 -13.02 -17.29 -0.43
CA GLY A 134 -12.34 -18.56 -0.66
C GLY A 134 -13.11 -19.79 -0.16
N PHE A 135 -12.65 -20.96 -0.59
CA PHE A 135 -13.11 -22.24 -0.07
C PHE A 135 -12.70 -22.35 1.41
N ILE A 136 -13.67 -22.63 2.29
CA ILE A 136 -13.43 -22.67 3.74
C ILE A 136 -12.63 -23.93 4.08
N ALA A 137 -11.36 -23.78 4.46
CA ALA A 137 -10.39 -24.87 4.58
C ALA A 137 -10.81 -26.00 5.54
N GLU A 138 -11.53 -25.66 6.62
CA GLU A 138 -11.99 -26.61 7.65
C GLU A 138 -13.19 -27.44 7.21
N GLN A 139 -13.90 -27.03 6.15
CA GLN A 139 -15.04 -27.79 5.63
C GLN A 139 -14.60 -28.94 4.72
N ASP A 140 -15.14 -30.12 4.94
CA ASP A 140 -14.84 -31.28 4.08
C ASP A 140 -15.26 -31.08 2.62
N ALA A 141 -16.19 -30.15 2.37
CA ALA A 141 -16.58 -29.74 1.04
C ALA A 141 -15.42 -29.10 0.26
N ALA A 142 -14.54 -28.34 0.92
CA ALA A 142 -13.47 -27.60 0.25
C ALA A 142 -12.57 -28.53 -0.58
N ALA A 143 -12.06 -29.61 0.03
CA ALA A 143 -11.19 -30.55 -0.68
C ALA A 143 -11.93 -31.26 -1.83
N ARG A 144 -13.20 -31.63 -1.63
CA ARG A 144 -14.02 -32.28 -2.66
C ARG A 144 -14.28 -31.33 -3.84
N ASP A 145 -14.68 -30.13 -3.56
CA ASP A 145 -15.04 -29.13 -4.58
C ASP A 145 -13.80 -28.71 -5.38
N ILE A 146 -12.65 -28.48 -4.72
CA ILE A 146 -11.37 -28.19 -5.41
C ILE A 146 -10.93 -29.38 -6.26
N ALA A 147 -11.13 -30.62 -5.79
CA ALA A 147 -10.84 -31.80 -6.61
C ALA A 147 -11.77 -31.94 -7.84
N VAL A 148 -12.99 -31.43 -7.77
CA VAL A 148 -13.87 -31.27 -8.95
C VAL A 148 -13.32 -30.20 -9.89
N VAL A 149 -12.91 -29.04 -9.35
CA VAL A 149 -12.30 -27.95 -10.16
C VAL A 149 -11.07 -28.47 -10.92
N ALA A 150 -10.21 -29.26 -10.28
CA ALA A 150 -9.01 -29.83 -10.90
C ALA A 150 -9.32 -30.77 -12.11
N LYS A 151 -10.53 -31.29 -12.18
CA LYS A 151 -10.99 -32.15 -13.29
C LYS A 151 -11.71 -31.42 -14.40
N LEU A 152 -11.95 -30.10 -14.25
CA LEU A 152 -12.61 -29.30 -15.27
C LEU A 152 -11.69 -29.16 -16.50
N PRO A 153 -12.15 -29.57 -17.71
CA PRO A 153 -11.23 -29.79 -18.85
C PRO A 153 -10.70 -28.48 -19.45
N PHE A 154 -11.36 -27.35 -19.18
CA PHE A 154 -10.99 -26.06 -19.74
C PHE A 154 -10.38 -25.09 -18.71
N LEU A 155 -10.03 -25.60 -17.51
CA LEU A 155 -9.28 -24.86 -16.50
C LEU A 155 -7.97 -25.59 -16.17
N THR A 156 -6.98 -24.81 -15.72
CA THR A 156 -5.73 -25.31 -15.14
C THR A 156 -5.49 -24.60 -13.82
N ILE A 157 -5.35 -25.35 -12.72
CA ILE A 157 -4.99 -24.75 -11.44
C ILE A 157 -3.48 -24.45 -11.46
N GLU A 158 -3.12 -23.18 -11.52
CA GLU A 158 -1.72 -22.72 -11.46
C GLU A 158 -1.29 -22.44 -10.02
N GLY A 159 -2.23 -22.11 -9.14
CA GLY A 159 -1.91 -21.85 -7.75
C GLY A 159 -3.08 -21.98 -6.79
N MET A 160 -2.73 -22.04 -5.52
CA MET A 160 -3.66 -21.98 -4.38
C MET A 160 -3.11 -21.00 -3.35
N PHE A 161 -3.95 -20.12 -2.83
CA PHE A 161 -3.51 -19.15 -1.86
C PHE A 161 -4.52 -18.91 -0.74
N SER A 162 -3.99 -18.42 0.38
CA SER A 162 -4.79 -17.82 1.45
C SER A 162 -4.24 -16.47 1.85
N HIS A 163 -4.78 -15.86 2.89
CA HIS A 163 -4.33 -14.59 3.42
C HIS A 163 -4.32 -14.61 4.94
N LEU A 164 -3.17 -14.32 5.52
CA LEU A 164 -2.99 -14.23 6.95
C LEU A 164 -3.68 -12.97 7.49
N ALA A 165 -4.42 -13.13 8.56
CA ALA A 165 -5.21 -12.04 9.15
C ALA A 165 -4.45 -11.26 10.21
N THR A 166 -3.47 -11.89 10.85
CA THR A 166 -2.74 -11.37 12.02
C THR A 166 -1.22 -11.54 11.90
N ALA A 167 -0.70 -11.71 10.67
CA ALA A 167 0.73 -11.91 10.46
C ALA A 167 1.59 -10.70 10.87
N ASP A 168 0.97 -9.53 10.98
CA ASP A 168 1.55 -8.24 11.36
C ASP A 168 1.43 -7.93 12.86
N GLU A 169 0.85 -8.83 13.66
CA GLU A 169 0.70 -8.72 15.12
C GLU A 169 1.72 -9.60 15.84
N ALA A 170 2.42 -9.04 16.84
CA ALA A 170 3.37 -9.78 17.68
C ALA A 170 2.64 -10.71 18.68
N PRO A 171 3.25 -11.85 19.11
CA PRO A 171 4.54 -12.40 18.67
C PRO A 171 4.48 -12.99 17.25
N PHE A 172 5.64 -13.11 16.58
CA PHE A 172 5.72 -13.58 15.20
C PHE A 172 6.32 -15.01 15.10
N PRO A 173 5.61 -16.00 14.50
CA PRO A 173 4.17 -15.94 14.20
C PRO A 173 3.34 -15.99 15.49
N ASN A 174 2.14 -15.40 15.44
CA ASN A 174 1.19 -15.55 16.54
C ASN A 174 0.31 -16.81 16.37
N ALA A 175 -0.38 -17.18 17.47
CA ALA A 175 -1.17 -18.42 17.50
C ALA A 175 -2.22 -18.52 16.38
N PHE A 176 -2.86 -17.41 15.98
CA PHE A 176 -3.86 -17.44 14.92
C PHE A 176 -3.24 -17.60 13.54
N ALA A 177 -2.09 -16.97 13.29
CA ALA A 177 -1.33 -17.19 12.06
C ALA A 177 -0.88 -18.66 11.95
N GLU A 178 -0.42 -19.28 13.04
CA GLU A 178 -0.08 -20.71 13.08
C GLU A 178 -1.30 -21.60 12.80
N GLU A 179 -2.45 -21.26 13.33
CA GLU A 179 -3.71 -21.97 13.05
C GLU A 179 -4.09 -21.86 11.57
N GLN A 180 -3.98 -20.68 10.97
CA GLN A 180 -4.22 -20.49 9.53
C GLN A 180 -3.26 -21.30 8.66
N LEU A 181 -1.98 -21.36 9.01
CA LEU A 181 -0.97 -22.20 8.35
C LEU A 181 -1.29 -23.67 8.46
N SER A 182 -1.68 -24.15 9.64
CA SER A 182 -2.09 -25.52 9.88
C SER A 182 -3.29 -25.93 9.01
N ARG A 183 -4.32 -25.08 8.94
CA ARG A 183 -5.50 -25.31 8.09
C ARG A 183 -5.13 -25.37 6.60
N PHE A 184 -4.26 -24.46 6.16
CA PHE A 184 -3.79 -24.41 4.77
C PHE A 184 -2.99 -25.68 4.40
N ARG A 185 -2.05 -26.11 5.27
CA ARG A 185 -1.29 -27.36 5.09
C ARG A 185 -2.21 -28.59 5.05
N THR A 186 -3.15 -28.67 5.98
CA THR A 186 -4.09 -29.79 6.06
C THR A 186 -4.92 -29.91 4.78
N LEU A 187 -5.42 -28.80 4.24
CA LEU A 187 -6.15 -28.80 2.97
C LEU A 187 -5.25 -29.21 1.80
N ALA A 188 -4.02 -28.68 1.73
CA ALA A 188 -3.07 -29.05 0.69
C ALA A 188 -2.75 -30.55 0.71
N GLN A 189 -2.56 -31.16 1.89
CA GLN A 189 -2.35 -32.61 2.05
C GLN A 189 -3.58 -33.41 1.63
N LYS A 190 -4.80 -33.00 1.96
CA LYS A 190 -6.03 -33.64 1.51
C LYS A 190 -6.16 -33.62 -0.02
N LEU A 191 -5.77 -32.50 -0.65
CA LEU A 191 -5.78 -32.37 -2.13
C LEU A 191 -4.73 -33.26 -2.78
N GLU A 192 -3.52 -33.31 -2.25
CA GLU A 192 -2.45 -34.22 -2.72
C GLU A 192 -2.86 -35.69 -2.62
N ALA A 193 -3.44 -36.10 -1.49
CA ALA A 193 -3.99 -37.46 -1.30
C ALA A 193 -5.13 -37.78 -2.27
N ALA A 194 -5.87 -36.77 -2.74
CA ALA A 194 -6.89 -36.89 -3.78
C ALA A 194 -6.32 -36.85 -5.22
N GLY A 195 -4.99 -36.78 -5.38
CA GLY A 195 -4.32 -36.72 -6.68
C GLY A 195 -4.35 -35.35 -7.34
N VAL A 196 -4.62 -34.28 -6.58
CA VAL A 196 -4.60 -32.89 -7.08
C VAL A 196 -3.24 -32.25 -6.80
N THR A 197 -2.52 -31.91 -7.86
CA THR A 197 -1.24 -31.19 -7.79
C THR A 197 -1.48 -29.69 -7.87
N ILE A 198 -0.93 -28.95 -6.93
CA ILE A 198 -0.95 -27.47 -6.90
C ILE A 198 0.48 -26.96 -7.12
N PRO A 199 0.78 -26.38 -8.30
CA PRO A 199 2.16 -25.97 -8.64
C PRO A 199 2.71 -24.81 -7.80
N LEU A 200 1.83 -23.93 -7.31
CA LEU A 200 2.19 -22.76 -6.52
C LEU A 200 1.26 -22.59 -5.33
N ARG A 201 1.79 -22.73 -4.13
CA ARG A 201 1.08 -22.42 -2.89
C ARG A 201 1.66 -21.12 -2.31
N HIS A 202 0.81 -20.16 -1.99
CA HIS A 202 1.27 -18.86 -1.48
C HIS A 202 0.30 -18.28 -0.45
N ILE A 203 0.68 -18.30 0.82
CA ILE A 203 -0.08 -17.71 1.93
C ILE A 203 0.55 -16.42 2.43
N ALA A 204 1.87 -16.30 2.37
CA ALA A 204 2.61 -15.17 2.91
C ALA A 204 2.28 -13.85 2.17
N ASN A 205 1.92 -12.84 2.96
CA ASN A 205 1.97 -11.42 2.63
C ASN A 205 3.33 -10.84 3.03
N ASP A 206 3.47 -9.51 3.08
CA ASP A 206 4.72 -8.86 3.51
C ASP A 206 5.17 -9.32 4.91
N ALA A 207 4.28 -9.28 5.90
CA ALA A 207 4.58 -9.72 7.26
C ALA A 207 4.89 -11.22 7.32
N GLY A 208 4.11 -12.04 6.60
CA GLY A 208 4.40 -13.47 6.49
C GLY A 208 5.79 -13.74 5.92
N LEU A 209 6.22 -12.98 4.90
CA LEU A 209 7.56 -13.13 4.34
C LEU A 209 8.66 -12.69 5.32
N LEU A 210 8.40 -11.69 6.15
CA LEU A 210 9.36 -11.22 7.14
C LEU A 210 9.58 -12.23 8.29
N PHE A 211 8.52 -12.87 8.77
CA PHE A 211 8.54 -13.51 10.08
C PHE A 211 8.18 -15.01 10.09
N LEU A 212 7.58 -15.56 9.03
CA LEU A 212 7.32 -16.99 9.00
C LEU A 212 8.62 -17.79 8.82
N PRO A 213 8.70 -18.97 9.45
CA PRO A 213 9.75 -19.93 9.15
C PRO A 213 9.77 -20.32 7.68
N GLU A 214 10.96 -20.57 7.12
CA GLU A 214 11.11 -20.88 5.68
C GLU A 214 10.22 -22.06 5.23
N ALA A 215 10.07 -23.07 6.08
CA ALA A 215 9.21 -24.24 5.82
C ALA A 215 7.71 -23.87 5.65
N ASP A 216 7.28 -22.71 6.13
CA ASP A 216 5.90 -22.24 6.11
C ASP A 216 5.61 -21.22 5.00
N LEU A 217 6.63 -20.80 4.27
CA LEU A 217 6.48 -19.85 3.17
C LEU A 217 5.91 -20.48 1.91
N PHE A 218 5.96 -21.83 1.80
CA PHE A 218 5.60 -22.59 0.59
C PHE A 218 6.41 -22.10 -0.63
N GLU A 219 5.80 -22.12 -1.83
CA GLU A 219 6.51 -21.77 -3.06
C GLU A 219 6.50 -20.28 -3.38
N GLY A 220 5.62 -19.49 -2.73
CA GLY A 220 5.49 -18.08 -3.10
C GLY A 220 4.99 -17.13 -2.03
N ALA A 221 5.23 -15.84 -2.25
CA ALA A 221 4.73 -14.74 -1.41
C ALA A 221 4.23 -13.56 -2.27
N ARG A 222 3.36 -12.75 -1.68
CA ARG A 222 2.75 -11.57 -2.32
C ARG A 222 3.17 -10.31 -1.59
N LEU A 223 4.00 -9.50 -2.24
CA LEU A 223 4.55 -8.28 -1.67
C LEU A 223 3.72 -7.06 -2.08
N GLY A 224 3.33 -6.27 -1.11
CA GLY A 224 2.55 -5.05 -1.26
C GLY A 224 3.20 -3.86 -0.58
N ILE A 225 2.85 -3.58 0.68
CA ILE A 225 3.22 -2.34 1.37
C ILE A 225 4.73 -2.16 1.53
N CYS A 226 5.49 -3.25 1.72
CA CYS A 226 6.94 -3.18 1.83
C CYS A 226 7.61 -2.71 0.53
N LEU A 227 7.03 -2.98 -0.64
CA LEU A 227 7.51 -2.41 -1.91
C LEU A 227 7.48 -0.88 -1.89
N TYR A 228 6.53 -0.33 -1.17
CA TYR A 228 6.25 1.10 -1.07
C TYR A 228 6.89 1.77 0.14
N GLY A 229 7.81 1.06 0.80
CA GLY A 229 8.66 1.62 1.84
C GLY A 229 7.98 1.83 3.20
N ALA A 230 6.81 1.21 3.42
CA ALA A 230 6.19 1.17 4.74
C ALA A 230 6.14 -0.27 5.26
N TYR A 231 6.19 -0.44 6.57
CA TYR A 231 6.07 -1.74 7.21
C TYR A 231 4.60 -2.10 7.46
N PRO A 232 4.25 -3.40 7.52
CA PRO A 232 2.86 -3.81 7.76
C PRO A 232 2.25 -3.28 9.07
N SER A 233 3.07 -3.15 10.11
CA SER A 233 2.73 -2.55 11.41
C SER A 233 3.98 -1.99 12.09
N ALA A 234 3.79 -1.21 13.16
CA ALA A 234 4.88 -0.71 14.00
C ALA A 234 5.65 -1.86 14.68
N GLU A 235 4.96 -2.94 15.07
CA GLU A 235 5.58 -4.14 15.61
C GLU A 235 6.47 -4.84 14.57
N CYS A 236 6.02 -4.92 13.32
CA CYS A 236 6.82 -5.43 12.21
C CYS A 236 8.07 -4.57 11.98
N GLU A 237 7.92 -3.24 11.99
CA GLU A 237 9.04 -2.32 11.86
C GLU A 237 10.07 -2.51 12.96
N ALA A 238 9.63 -2.62 14.21
CA ALA A 238 10.51 -2.80 15.36
C ALA A 238 11.24 -4.15 15.35
N ALA A 239 10.57 -5.23 14.91
CA ALA A 239 11.09 -6.59 14.97
C ALA A 239 11.97 -6.98 13.78
N THR A 240 11.77 -6.41 12.60
CA THR A 240 12.51 -6.81 11.40
C THR A 240 13.89 -6.17 11.31
N THR A 241 14.85 -6.90 10.72
CA THR A 241 16.17 -6.38 10.33
C THR A 241 16.20 -5.90 8.86
N VAL A 242 15.13 -6.09 8.10
CA VAL A 242 15.03 -5.62 6.73
C VAL A 242 14.86 -4.10 6.74
N SER A 243 15.78 -3.38 6.08
CA SER A 243 15.67 -1.93 5.87
C SER A 243 14.96 -1.64 4.55
N LEU A 244 13.92 -0.84 4.60
CA LEU A 244 13.17 -0.37 3.45
C LEU A 244 13.51 1.09 3.16
N GLN A 245 13.29 1.50 1.91
CA GLN A 245 13.47 2.88 1.46
C GLN A 245 12.11 3.48 1.12
N THR A 246 11.87 4.73 1.50
CA THR A 246 10.66 5.48 1.14
C THR A 246 10.75 5.97 -0.31
N PRO A 247 10.02 5.37 -1.27
CA PRO A 247 10.22 5.62 -2.69
C PRO A 247 9.38 6.77 -3.25
N TYR A 248 8.84 7.64 -2.41
CA TYR A 248 7.95 8.72 -2.85
C TYR A 248 8.23 10.03 -2.12
N ARG A 249 7.82 11.12 -2.78
CA ARG A 249 7.87 12.48 -2.26
C ARG A 249 6.64 13.25 -2.73
N TRP A 250 5.74 13.58 -1.81
CA TRP A 250 4.56 14.38 -2.09
C TRP A 250 4.81 15.82 -1.68
N THR A 251 4.73 16.74 -2.62
CA THR A 251 4.98 18.17 -2.38
C THR A 251 3.85 19.03 -2.90
N ALA A 252 3.67 20.22 -2.32
CA ALA A 252 2.67 21.18 -2.74
C ALA A 252 3.22 22.62 -2.70
N PRO A 253 2.77 23.53 -3.59
CA PRO A 253 3.28 24.90 -3.63
C PRO A 253 2.56 25.81 -2.63
N ILE A 254 3.30 26.80 -2.11
CA ILE A 254 2.76 27.94 -1.38
C ILE A 254 2.15 28.91 -2.39
N SER A 255 0.86 29.24 -2.22
CA SER A 255 0.14 30.18 -3.09
C SER A 255 0.04 31.59 -2.51
N ARG A 256 0.20 31.73 -1.21
CA ARG A 256 0.13 33.02 -0.51
C ARG A 256 0.93 32.97 0.79
N VAL A 257 1.56 34.10 1.12
CA VAL A 257 2.18 34.35 2.42
C VAL A 257 1.65 35.68 2.97
N LYS A 258 1.26 35.71 4.25
CA LYS A 258 0.74 36.91 4.91
C LYS A 258 1.08 36.90 6.39
N TRP A 259 1.13 38.10 6.98
CA TRP A 259 1.14 38.27 8.42
C TRP A 259 -0.28 38.40 8.97
N MET A 260 -0.48 37.90 10.17
CA MET A 260 -1.70 38.02 10.96
C MET A 260 -1.33 38.58 12.35
N GLU A 261 -2.19 39.40 12.91
CA GLU A 261 -2.02 39.91 14.27
C GLU A 261 -2.51 38.90 15.32
N ALA A 262 -2.07 39.05 16.55
CA ALA A 262 -2.57 38.26 17.67
C ALA A 262 -4.09 38.40 17.80
N GLY A 263 -4.78 37.31 18.09
CA GLY A 263 -6.24 37.25 18.20
C GLY A 263 -7.00 36.97 16.90
N GLU A 264 -6.38 37.07 15.73
CA GLU A 264 -7.01 36.70 14.46
C GLU A 264 -7.18 35.19 14.33
N THR A 265 -8.13 34.76 13.50
CA THR A 265 -8.52 33.35 13.37
C THR A 265 -8.35 32.85 11.95
N VAL A 266 -8.13 31.53 11.79
CA VAL A 266 -7.88 30.86 10.50
C VAL A 266 -8.95 29.82 10.19
N GLY A 267 -9.44 29.85 8.94
CA GLY A 267 -10.22 28.80 8.30
C GLY A 267 -11.65 28.61 8.79
N TYR A 268 -12.29 27.57 8.29
CA TYR A 268 -13.69 27.24 8.62
C TYR A 268 -13.89 26.99 10.11
N GLY A 269 -14.95 27.60 10.66
CA GLY A 269 -15.31 27.47 12.07
C GLY A 269 -14.36 28.20 13.01
N ARG A 270 -13.38 28.94 12.50
CA ARG A 270 -12.45 29.74 13.28
C ARG A 270 -11.80 28.95 14.43
N THR A 271 -11.45 27.69 14.15
CA THR A 271 -11.00 26.72 15.16
C THR A 271 -9.58 26.97 15.67
N TRP A 272 -8.80 27.77 14.97
CA TRP A 272 -7.48 28.19 15.37
C TRP A 272 -7.44 29.72 15.51
N ARG A 273 -6.79 30.20 16.59
CA ARG A 273 -6.59 31.60 16.88
C ARG A 273 -5.13 31.89 17.12
N SER A 274 -4.61 32.92 16.46
CA SER A 274 -3.25 33.37 16.65
C SER A 274 -3.04 33.94 18.08
N ARG A 275 -1.98 33.50 18.74
CA ARG A 275 -1.58 33.98 20.08
C ARG A 275 -0.54 35.11 19.99
N ARG A 276 0.14 35.22 18.87
CA ARG A 276 1.17 36.21 18.57
C ARG A 276 1.04 36.71 17.14
N LYS A 277 1.84 37.70 16.76
CA LYS A 277 1.98 38.03 15.34
C LYS A 277 2.51 36.82 14.59
N THR A 278 1.76 36.32 13.62
CA THR A 278 1.97 34.99 12.98
C THR A 278 2.10 35.12 11.46
N LYS A 279 3.14 34.54 10.89
CA LYS A 279 3.31 34.43 9.44
C LYS A 279 2.62 33.15 8.94
N VAL A 280 1.63 33.31 8.08
CA VAL A 280 0.80 32.21 7.58
C VAL A 280 1.06 32.01 6.10
N ALA A 281 1.39 30.77 5.72
CA ALA A 281 1.41 30.32 4.32
C ALA A 281 0.14 29.57 3.98
N THR A 282 -0.45 29.84 2.79
CA THR A 282 -1.51 29.06 2.19
C THR A 282 -0.89 28.11 1.18
N VAL A 283 -1.15 26.81 1.32
CA VAL A 283 -0.62 25.73 0.50
C VAL A 283 -1.73 25.17 -0.39
N GLN A 284 -1.42 24.91 -1.66
CA GLN A 284 -2.34 24.30 -2.63
C GLN A 284 -2.41 22.78 -2.41
N LEU A 285 -3.08 22.39 -1.34
CA LEU A 285 -3.29 21.04 -0.90
C LEU A 285 -4.53 20.97 -0.03
N GLY A 286 -5.43 20.03 -0.30
CA GLY A 286 -6.61 19.84 0.52
C GLY A 286 -7.14 18.41 0.48
N TYR A 287 -8.33 18.17 1.07
CA TYR A 287 -8.87 16.83 1.14
C TYR A 287 -9.30 16.25 -0.23
N ALA A 288 -9.51 17.07 -1.24
CA ALA A 288 -9.75 16.59 -2.60
C ALA A 288 -8.47 16.08 -3.29
N ASP A 289 -7.28 16.39 -2.73
CA ASP A 289 -6.01 15.80 -3.15
C ASP A 289 -5.71 14.48 -2.42
N GLY A 290 -6.52 14.14 -1.41
CA GLY A 290 -6.30 12.98 -0.54
C GLY A 290 -5.69 13.32 0.83
N TYR A 291 -5.46 14.62 1.14
CA TYR A 291 -4.93 15.02 2.45
C TYR A 291 -6.08 15.16 3.46
N ALA A 292 -6.29 14.13 4.26
CA ALA A 292 -7.50 13.95 5.07
C ALA A 292 -7.84 15.16 5.95
N ARG A 293 -9.13 15.54 5.95
CA ARG A 293 -9.64 16.66 6.78
C ARG A 293 -9.48 16.40 8.29
N LEU A 294 -9.41 15.13 8.70
CA LEU A 294 -9.18 14.69 10.08
C LEU A 294 -7.82 15.16 10.63
N LEU A 295 -6.84 15.37 9.74
CA LEU A 295 -5.51 15.90 10.07
C LEU A 295 -5.52 17.39 10.49
N SER A 296 -6.68 18.10 10.44
CA SER A 296 -6.78 19.51 10.82
C SER A 296 -6.32 19.75 12.26
N GLY A 297 -5.25 20.55 12.42
CA GLY A 297 -4.67 20.87 13.73
C GLY A 297 -3.87 19.72 14.39
N ARG A 298 -3.76 18.56 13.73
CA ARG A 298 -3.08 17.37 14.26
C ARG A 298 -1.75 17.07 13.53
N THR A 299 -1.43 17.83 12.49
CA THR A 299 -0.30 17.55 11.61
C THR A 299 0.51 18.79 11.28
N ALA A 300 1.62 18.58 10.61
CA ALA A 300 2.53 19.62 10.13
C ALA A 300 3.06 19.25 8.74
N LEU A 301 3.60 20.23 8.02
CA LEU A 301 4.32 20.08 6.75
C LEU A 301 5.77 20.51 6.93
N SER A 302 6.69 19.92 6.14
CA SER A 302 8.08 20.37 6.16
C SER A 302 8.28 21.53 5.18
N VAL A 303 8.71 22.65 5.71
CA VAL A 303 9.03 23.88 4.98
C VAL A 303 10.53 24.09 5.04
N LYS A 304 11.23 23.83 3.94
CA LYS A 304 12.70 23.91 3.88
C LYS A 304 13.40 23.15 5.02
N GLY A 305 12.90 21.92 5.30
CA GLY A 305 13.43 21.05 6.36
C GLY A 305 12.89 21.36 7.77
N THR A 306 12.11 22.40 7.95
CA THR A 306 11.51 22.79 9.24
C THR A 306 10.06 22.33 9.30
N LEU A 307 9.65 21.63 10.36
CA LEU A 307 8.30 21.16 10.57
C LEU A 307 7.39 22.30 11.04
N CYS A 308 6.36 22.62 10.26
CA CYS A 308 5.44 23.74 10.46
C CYS A 308 4.00 23.25 10.62
N ARG A 309 3.31 23.66 11.69
CA ARG A 309 1.94 23.23 12.00
C ARG A 309 0.94 23.59 10.92
N VAL A 310 0.07 22.66 10.57
CA VAL A 310 -1.18 22.94 9.84
C VAL A 310 -2.16 23.59 10.84
N ILE A 311 -2.61 24.79 10.52
CA ILE A 311 -3.47 25.62 11.38
C ILE A 311 -4.86 25.81 10.79
N GLY A 312 -5.87 25.78 11.65
CA GLY A 312 -7.27 25.80 11.23
C GLY A 312 -7.71 24.50 10.55
N ARG A 313 -8.89 24.52 9.94
CA ARG A 313 -9.42 23.33 9.22
C ARG A 313 -8.87 23.25 7.81
N ILE A 314 -8.47 22.04 7.40
CA ILE A 314 -8.10 21.72 6.02
C ILE A 314 -9.34 21.91 5.13
N CYS A 315 -9.19 22.67 4.04
CA CYS A 315 -10.23 22.93 3.06
C CYS A 315 -10.18 21.88 1.92
N MET A 316 -11.07 21.99 0.94
CA MET A 316 -11.12 21.08 -0.20
C MET A 316 -9.81 21.11 -1.00
N ASP A 317 -9.29 22.29 -1.30
CA ASP A 317 -8.17 22.52 -2.22
C ASP A 317 -6.98 23.25 -1.59
N GLN A 318 -7.10 23.68 -0.34
CA GLN A 318 -6.08 24.49 0.34
C GLN A 318 -6.02 24.20 1.83
N LEU A 319 -4.86 24.39 2.42
CA LEU A 319 -4.66 24.43 3.86
C LEU A 319 -3.72 25.58 4.26
N MET A 320 -3.67 25.91 5.54
CA MET A 320 -2.84 26.97 6.07
C MET A 320 -1.81 26.38 7.04
N VAL A 321 -0.60 26.95 7.00
CA VAL A 321 0.55 26.53 7.80
C VAL A 321 1.13 27.73 8.52
N ASP A 322 1.45 27.58 9.82
CA ASP A 322 2.22 28.57 10.57
C ASP A 322 3.70 28.45 10.18
N VAL A 323 4.22 29.48 9.49
CA VAL A 323 5.61 29.56 9.03
C VAL A 323 6.38 30.68 9.72
N THR A 324 5.95 31.09 10.92
CA THR A 324 6.55 32.21 11.66
C THR A 324 8.01 31.95 11.96
N ASP A 325 8.34 30.73 12.41
CA ASP A 325 9.68 30.34 12.86
C ASP A 325 10.43 29.51 11.79
N ALA A 326 9.85 29.38 10.59
CA ALA A 326 10.49 28.72 9.45
C ALA A 326 11.54 29.63 8.78
N PRO A 327 12.48 29.06 8.02
CA PRO A 327 13.30 29.84 7.10
C PRO A 327 12.45 30.74 6.19
N PRO A 328 12.97 31.82 5.63
CA PRO A 328 12.22 32.71 4.75
C PRO A 328 11.52 31.96 3.63
N VAL A 329 10.22 32.19 3.51
CA VAL A 329 9.35 31.57 2.49
C VAL A 329 8.66 32.63 1.64
N GLU A 330 8.43 32.27 0.37
CA GLU A 330 7.74 33.09 -0.61
C GLU A 330 6.73 32.27 -1.44
N VAL A 331 5.89 32.97 -2.18
CA VAL A 331 4.94 32.35 -3.10
C VAL A 331 5.70 31.59 -4.19
N GLY A 332 5.29 30.34 -4.43
CA GLY A 332 5.95 29.44 -5.37
C GLY A 332 6.91 28.43 -4.71
N ASP A 333 7.38 28.68 -3.48
CA ASP A 333 8.12 27.67 -2.71
C ASP A 333 7.27 26.41 -2.53
N ARG A 334 7.91 25.25 -2.51
CA ARG A 334 7.24 23.98 -2.27
C ARG A 334 7.46 23.49 -0.84
N VAL A 335 6.40 23.00 -0.25
CA VAL A 335 6.45 22.30 1.05
C VAL A 335 6.42 20.80 0.80
N LEU A 336 7.12 20.04 1.64
CA LEU A 336 7.02 18.58 1.66
C LEU A 336 5.82 18.19 2.53
N VAL A 337 4.92 17.42 1.94
CA VAL A 337 3.70 16.92 2.57
C VAL A 337 3.97 15.58 3.25
N MET A 338 4.67 14.69 2.54
CA MET A 338 4.96 13.32 2.95
C MET A 338 6.05 12.72 2.08
N GLY A 339 6.82 11.80 2.64
CA GLY A 339 7.86 11.04 1.94
C GLY A 339 9.26 11.59 2.16
N ALA A 340 10.24 11.09 1.42
CA ALA A 340 11.65 11.44 1.57
C ALA A 340 11.95 12.83 0.98
N ALA A 341 12.68 13.66 1.73
CA ALA A 341 13.18 14.95 1.23
C ALA A 341 14.36 14.77 0.26
N ASP A 342 15.18 13.75 0.51
CA ASP A 342 16.34 13.37 -0.31
C ASP A 342 16.34 11.85 -0.50
N TRP A 343 16.46 11.39 -1.74
CA TRP A 343 16.51 9.95 -2.07
C TRP A 343 17.70 9.21 -1.44
N ASN A 344 18.82 9.92 -1.18
CA ASN A 344 19.98 9.35 -0.51
C ASN A 344 19.78 9.15 1.01
N GLN A 345 18.69 9.67 1.56
CA GLN A 345 18.35 9.59 2.98
C GLN A 345 16.95 9.00 3.19
N ALA A 346 16.52 8.13 2.27
CA ALA A 346 15.16 7.60 2.21
C ALA A 346 14.92 6.36 3.11
N ASP A 347 15.85 6.00 4.02
CA ASP A 347 15.63 4.90 4.96
C ASP A 347 14.37 5.10 5.78
N SER A 348 13.42 4.19 5.66
CA SER A 348 12.06 4.36 6.19
C SER A 348 12.02 4.36 7.72
N LYS A 349 12.84 3.54 8.42
CA LYS A 349 12.92 3.52 9.89
C LYS A 349 13.49 4.82 10.43
N ALA A 350 14.58 5.30 9.82
CA ALA A 350 15.19 6.56 10.24
C ALA A 350 14.26 7.74 9.97
N LEU A 351 13.54 7.74 8.86
CA LEU A 351 12.53 8.74 8.52
C LEU A 351 11.38 8.74 9.54
N HIS A 352 10.87 7.55 9.90
CA HIS A 352 9.80 7.40 10.88
C HIS A 352 10.24 7.91 12.25
N ALA A 353 11.38 7.45 12.77
CA ALA A 353 11.88 7.87 14.07
C ALA A 353 12.12 9.39 14.17
N GLU A 354 12.70 10.00 13.13
CA GLU A 354 12.91 11.45 13.07
C GLU A 354 11.58 12.21 13.03
N THR A 355 10.64 11.78 12.19
CA THR A 355 9.31 12.40 12.07
C THR A 355 8.56 12.33 13.39
N GLU A 356 8.51 11.16 14.02
CA GLU A 356 7.76 10.97 15.28
C GLU A 356 8.35 11.83 16.41
N ALA A 357 9.67 11.86 16.58
CA ALA A 357 10.32 12.72 17.56
C ALA A 357 10.00 14.21 17.31
N ALA A 358 10.02 14.65 16.05
CA ALA A 358 9.71 16.02 15.67
C ALA A 358 8.23 16.36 15.89
N PHE A 359 7.32 15.45 15.59
CA PHE A 359 5.90 15.62 15.89
C PHE A 359 5.62 15.64 17.38
N GLN A 360 6.24 14.77 18.17
CA GLN A 360 6.13 14.80 19.64
C GLN A 360 6.59 16.14 20.18
N ALA A 361 7.76 16.64 19.78
CA ALA A 361 8.26 17.93 20.19
C ALA A 361 7.30 19.08 19.80
N LEU A 362 6.74 19.05 18.58
CA LEU A 362 5.85 20.09 18.09
C LEU A 362 4.49 20.09 18.78
N PHE A 363 3.95 18.95 19.20
CA PHE A 363 2.59 18.81 19.73
C PHE A 363 2.53 18.53 21.25
N SER A 364 3.68 18.40 21.96
CA SER A 364 3.76 18.11 23.41
C SER A 364 3.17 19.22 24.28
N ASP A 365 3.32 20.49 23.90
CA ASP A 365 2.81 21.63 24.64
C ASP A 365 1.78 22.42 23.81
N THR A 366 0.50 22.20 24.13
CA THR A 366 -0.61 22.92 23.49
C THR A 366 -0.78 24.36 24.00
N GLN A 367 -0.08 24.75 25.08
CA GLN A 367 -0.18 26.06 25.71
C GLN A 367 1.03 26.96 25.39
N ALA A 368 2.11 26.43 24.81
CA ALA A 368 3.27 27.23 24.47
C ALA A 368 2.93 28.36 23.51
N GLU A 369 3.42 29.57 23.81
CA GLU A 369 3.30 30.74 22.92
C GLU A 369 4.24 30.64 21.72
N VAL A 370 5.38 30.02 21.90
CA VAL A 370 6.40 29.74 20.88
C VAL A 370 6.61 28.23 20.82
N PHE A 371 6.37 27.64 19.68
CA PHE A 371 6.64 26.24 19.45
C PHE A 371 8.06 26.10 18.91
N PRO A 372 8.84 25.11 19.38
CA PRO A 372 10.05 24.76 18.67
C PRO A 372 9.68 24.40 17.23
N ALA A 373 10.50 24.84 16.28
CA ALA A 373 10.35 24.48 14.89
C ALA A 373 11.33 23.32 14.58
N PRO A 374 10.95 22.05 14.89
CA PRO A 374 11.86 20.93 14.77
C PRO A 374 12.25 20.72 13.32
N GLN A 375 13.50 20.26 13.12
CA GLN A 375 14.01 19.95 11.81
C GLN A 375 13.67 18.50 11.43
N VAL A 376 13.32 18.29 10.18
CA VAL A 376 13.04 16.97 9.58
C VAL A 376 13.78 16.88 8.23
N PRO A 377 15.12 16.80 8.26
CA PRO A 377 15.92 16.83 7.04
C PRO A 377 15.67 15.59 6.15
N ARG A 378 15.29 14.44 6.73
CA ARG A 378 14.96 13.23 5.96
C ARG A 378 13.60 13.30 5.30
N GLY A 379 12.62 13.98 5.92
CA GLY A 379 11.27 14.11 5.38
C GLY A 379 10.15 13.87 6.39
N ILE A 380 9.00 13.37 5.92
CA ILE A 380 7.81 13.07 6.75
C ILE A 380 7.34 11.66 6.45
N ALA A 381 7.35 10.78 7.46
CA ALA A 381 6.89 9.40 7.34
C ALA A 381 5.37 9.31 7.20
N VAL A 382 4.91 8.37 6.39
CA VAL A 382 3.48 8.10 6.18
C VAL A 382 2.82 7.57 7.44
N ASP A 383 3.52 6.76 8.22
CA ASP A 383 3.04 6.14 9.45
C ASP A 383 2.64 7.20 10.48
N CYS A 384 3.46 8.26 10.64
CA CYS A 384 3.12 9.38 11.50
C CYS A 384 1.86 10.16 11.06
N LEU A 385 1.57 10.22 9.77
CA LEU A 385 0.32 10.80 9.28
C LEU A 385 -0.85 9.83 9.49
N ALA A 386 -0.64 8.55 9.30
CA ALA A 386 -1.63 7.51 9.52
C ALA A 386 -2.10 7.49 10.98
N ASP A 387 -1.20 7.49 11.93
CA ASP A 387 -1.52 7.55 13.37
C ASP A 387 -2.36 8.76 13.72
N ARG A 388 -2.03 9.93 13.19
CA ARG A 388 -2.79 11.18 13.41
C ARG A 388 -4.13 11.21 12.71
N ALA A 389 -4.27 10.46 11.64
CA ALA A 389 -5.54 10.25 10.94
C ALA A 389 -6.33 9.05 11.48
N GLU A 390 -5.83 8.40 12.56
CA GLU A 390 -6.47 7.22 13.18
C GLU A 390 -6.71 6.09 12.16
N THR A 391 -5.70 5.84 11.31
CA THR A 391 -5.73 4.85 10.23
C THR A 391 -4.37 4.20 10.00
N ILE A 392 -4.16 3.57 8.85
CA ILE A 392 -2.94 2.85 8.46
C ILE A 392 -2.30 3.46 7.21
N SER A 393 -1.00 3.25 7.05
CA SER A 393 -0.20 3.76 5.92
C SER A 393 -0.76 3.39 4.56
N TYR A 394 -1.40 2.21 4.44
CA TYR A 394 -2.12 1.75 3.25
C TYR A 394 -3.21 2.73 2.80
N GLU A 395 -4.01 3.25 3.74
CA GLU A 395 -5.11 4.18 3.43
C GLU A 395 -4.58 5.54 3.03
N ILE A 396 -3.57 6.05 3.73
CA ILE A 396 -2.94 7.34 3.39
C ILE A 396 -2.38 7.32 1.96
N LEU A 397 -1.59 6.29 1.62
CA LEU A 397 -0.99 6.17 0.30
C LEU A 397 -2.03 5.99 -0.80
N SER A 398 -2.95 5.04 -0.65
CA SER A 398 -4.00 4.75 -1.63
C SER A 398 -5.02 5.89 -1.76
N GLY A 399 -5.12 6.74 -0.73
CA GLY A 399 -5.99 7.92 -0.70
C GLY A 399 -5.48 9.11 -1.51
N ILE A 400 -4.22 9.11 -1.99
CA ILE A 400 -3.71 10.19 -2.85
C ILE A 400 -4.51 10.22 -4.14
N ALA A 401 -5.29 11.29 -4.34
CA ALA A 401 -6.27 11.38 -5.41
C ALA A 401 -5.62 11.36 -6.81
N SER A 402 -6.36 10.86 -7.80
CA SER A 402 -5.90 10.78 -9.20
C SER A 402 -5.59 12.14 -9.83
N ARG A 403 -6.18 13.24 -9.30
CA ARG A 403 -5.89 14.60 -9.75
C ARG A 403 -4.49 15.10 -9.37
N VAL A 404 -3.79 14.45 -8.41
CA VAL A 404 -2.40 14.72 -8.09
C VAL A 404 -1.51 14.06 -9.15
N PRO A 405 -0.79 14.82 -9.98
CA PRO A 405 0.07 14.23 -11.00
C PRO A 405 1.23 13.46 -10.38
N ARG A 406 1.59 12.34 -11.01
CA ARG A 406 2.71 11.50 -10.61
C ARG A 406 3.85 11.66 -11.61
N PHE A 407 5.07 11.78 -11.11
CA PHE A 407 6.31 11.82 -11.87
C PHE A 407 7.20 10.67 -11.41
N TYR A 408 7.84 10.00 -12.35
CA TYR A 408 8.61 8.78 -12.08
C TYR A 408 10.07 8.97 -12.43
N GLU A 409 10.95 8.67 -11.46
CA GLU A 409 12.38 8.42 -11.70
C GLU A 409 12.57 6.92 -11.96
N SER A 410 13.12 6.59 -13.12
CA SER A 410 13.35 5.22 -13.61
C SER A 410 14.82 5.00 -13.92
#